data_300e7564e05a9a672367ce5f43212437
#
_entry.id   300e7564e05a9a672367ce5f43212437
#
_cell.length_a   1.000
_cell.length_b   1.000
_cell.length_c   1.000
_cell.angle_alpha   90.00
_cell.angle_beta   90.00
_cell.angle_gamma   90.00
#
_symmetry.space_group_name_H-M   'P 1'
#
loop_
_entity.id
_entity.type
_entity.pdbx_description
1 polymer ?
#
loop_
_entity_poly.entity_id
_entity_poly.type
_entity_poly.pdbx_seq_one_letter_code
_entity_poly.pdbx_strand_id
1 'polypeptide(L)'
;MKKLLLLLALSECVAAGHAQEILLGTDFKMYFDNKEFGSNEFAVPGLDIESGTDFAARLTPRVGIRWDEKNTLVIAADMIKNFGTQESAYLSEIKPVFYYQFQTPKVTAAAGIFTRDMMHDDYSTAFFSESERFFHNRMNGVLEQYNGKRDSYVEFVCDWEGMYSTLSREKFRILLAGRHYLDTFYYGFNYSMFHYAGQQGAPIENVVDLQLLNPCVGVRFNAFFDFDIKLGALLTAQRDRSFGHSWEKPCMGEFAFRISRWGLSLDERLYVGDNIHPFFYGHELEDGTPLPYGRELYPAESFFRTDQKVYSRTALSYRRSFFNDTVSVRAEFAAHHDGTALGTQQMLVVGVKLLKTVYNSKNHKK
;
A
#
# COMPACT_ATOMS: atom_id res chain seq x y z
N MET A 1 -5.33 -24.28 28.62
CA MET A 1 -3.87 -24.43 28.67
C MET A 1 -3.11 -23.50 27.73
N LYS A 2 -3.39 -23.43 26.42
CA LYS A 2 -2.63 -22.56 25.48
C LYS A 2 -2.66 -21.05 25.82
N LYS A 3 -3.78 -20.51 26.34
CA LYS A 3 -3.88 -19.11 26.78
C LYS A 3 -3.06 -18.79 28.05
N LEU A 4 -2.88 -19.78 28.92
CA LEU A 4 -2.07 -19.66 30.12
C LEU A 4 -0.57 -19.68 29.80
N LEU A 5 -0.16 -20.45 28.80
CA LEU A 5 1.23 -20.51 28.30
C LEU A 5 1.65 -19.19 27.65
N LEU A 6 0.74 -18.51 26.93
CA LEU A 6 1.03 -17.19 26.33
C LEU A 6 1.19 -16.11 27.39
N LEU A 7 0.35 -16.15 28.45
CA LEU A 7 0.48 -15.23 29.60
C LEU A 7 1.74 -15.54 30.44
N LEU A 8 2.12 -16.81 30.59
CA LEU A 8 3.35 -17.21 31.26
C LEU A 8 4.59 -16.80 30.46
N ALA A 9 4.61 -17.00 29.14
CA ALA A 9 5.71 -16.54 28.29
C ALA A 9 5.86 -15.00 28.30
N LEU A 10 4.74 -14.26 28.32
CA LEU A 10 4.77 -12.81 28.51
C LEU A 10 5.26 -12.44 29.92
N SER A 11 4.89 -13.19 30.96
CA SER A 11 5.35 -12.92 32.33
C SER A 11 6.83 -13.24 32.53
N GLU A 12 7.35 -14.27 31.89
CA GLU A 12 8.80 -14.60 31.93
C GLU A 12 9.67 -13.57 31.19
N CYS A 13 9.20 -13.02 30.06
CA CYS A 13 9.85 -11.89 29.39
C CYS A 13 9.87 -10.61 30.24
N VAL A 14 8.85 -10.40 31.07
CA VAL A 14 8.79 -9.27 32.02
C VAL A 14 9.71 -9.55 33.22
N ALA A 15 9.78 -10.80 33.69
CA ALA A 15 10.64 -11.19 34.83
C ALA A 15 12.15 -11.17 34.50
N ALA A 16 12.52 -11.30 33.22
CA ALA A 16 13.91 -11.25 32.78
C ALA A 16 14.58 -9.87 32.86
N GLY A 17 13.87 -8.82 33.36
CA GLY A 17 14.42 -7.49 33.65
C GLY A 17 14.83 -6.67 32.41
N HIS A 18 14.52 -7.15 31.20
CA HIS A 18 14.89 -6.47 29.95
C HIS A 18 13.76 -5.63 29.35
N ALA A 19 12.48 -5.96 29.63
CA ALA A 19 11.36 -5.14 29.16
C ALA A 19 11.30 -3.82 29.94
N GLN A 20 11.60 -2.71 29.29
CA GLN A 20 11.54 -1.38 29.90
C GLN A 20 10.13 -0.79 29.83
N GLU A 21 9.36 -1.15 28.81
CA GLU A 21 8.03 -0.61 28.59
C GLU A 21 7.06 -1.66 28.03
N ILE A 22 5.80 -1.60 28.46
CA ILE A 22 4.69 -2.32 27.83
C ILE A 22 3.80 -1.28 27.15
N LEU A 23 3.52 -1.51 25.89
CA LEU A 23 2.72 -0.67 25.01
C LEU A 23 1.37 -1.32 24.76
N LEU A 24 0.29 -0.57 24.93
CA LEU A 24 -1.04 -0.93 24.45
C LEU A 24 -1.50 0.08 23.41
N GLY A 25 -2.08 -0.37 22.35
CA GLY A 25 -2.57 0.52 21.31
C GLY A 25 -3.65 -0.11 20.44
N THR A 26 -4.25 0.71 19.63
CA THR A 26 -5.16 0.29 18.56
C THR A 26 -5.14 1.32 17.45
N ASP A 27 -5.19 0.83 16.21
CA ASP A 27 -5.47 1.64 15.04
C ASP A 27 -6.87 1.27 14.53
N PHE A 28 -7.71 2.27 14.33
CA PHE A 28 -8.99 2.15 13.68
C PHE A 28 -8.96 2.96 12.39
N LYS A 29 -9.47 2.39 11.29
CA LYS A 29 -9.70 3.09 10.03
C LYS A 29 -11.09 2.75 9.51
N MET A 30 -11.88 3.74 9.14
CA MET A 30 -13.05 3.59 8.30
C MET A 30 -12.69 4.06 6.90
N TYR A 31 -13.05 3.29 5.91
CA TYR A 31 -12.79 3.54 4.49
C TYR A 31 -14.11 3.48 3.73
N PHE A 32 -14.42 4.56 3.05
CA PHE A 32 -15.50 4.67 2.07
C PHE A 32 -14.90 5.15 0.76
N ASP A 33 -15.19 4.45 -0.32
CA ASP A 33 -14.74 4.77 -1.66
C ASP A 33 -15.85 4.42 -2.66
N ASN A 34 -16.46 5.42 -3.26
CA ASN A 34 -17.48 5.26 -4.27
C ASN A 34 -16.93 5.68 -5.64
N LYS A 35 -16.92 4.75 -6.58
CA LYS A 35 -16.47 4.92 -7.96
C LYS A 35 -17.67 4.89 -8.89
N GLU A 36 -17.87 5.98 -9.61
CA GLU A 36 -18.93 6.14 -10.62
C GLU A 36 -18.26 6.34 -11.98
N PHE A 37 -18.09 5.25 -12.70
CA PHE A 37 -17.55 5.22 -14.04
C PHE A 37 -18.68 4.75 -14.96
N GLY A 38 -19.07 5.59 -15.93
CA GLY A 38 -20.13 5.25 -16.86
C GLY A 38 -19.78 3.95 -17.60
N SER A 39 -20.56 2.91 -17.35
CA SER A 39 -20.33 1.55 -17.86
C SER A 39 -20.24 1.44 -19.39
N ASN A 40 -20.68 2.48 -20.11
CA ASN A 40 -20.64 2.55 -21.58
C ASN A 40 -19.57 3.53 -22.10
N GLU A 41 -19.04 4.42 -21.28
CA GLU A 41 -18.12 5.48 -21.70
C GLU A 41 -16.65 5.06 -21.51
N PHE A 42 -16.36 4.30 -20.45
CA PHE A 42 -15.07 3.65 -20.22
C PHE A 42 -15.02 2.23 -20.77
N ALA A 43 -16.07 1.74 -21.39
CA ALA A 43 -16.09 0.47 -22.10
C ALA A 43 -15.33 0.58 -23.43
N VAL A 44 -14.08 0.93 -23.37
CA VAL A 44 -13.14 0.59 -24.42
C VAL A 44 -12.98 -0.94 -24.36
N PRO A 45 -13.03 -1.68 -25.48
CA PRO A 45 -12.75 -3.11 -25.47
C PRO A 45 -11.45 -3.38 -24.73
N GLY A 46 -11.53 -4.03 -23.57
CA GLY A 46 -10.38 -4.26 -22.68
C GLY A 46 -10.30 -3.40 -21.42
N LEU A 47 -11.17 -2.43 -21.20
CA LEU A 47 -11.20 -1.57 -20.01
C LEU A 47 -12.48 -1.81 -19.18
N ASP A 48 -12.48 -2.84 -18.35
CA ASP A 48 -13.43 -2.96 -17.25
C ASP A 48 -12.98 -2.08 -16.07
N ILE A 49 -13.29 -0.79 -16.16
CA ILE A 49 -13.21 0.10 -15.01
C ILE A 49 -14.51 -0.06 -14.25
N GLU A 50 -14.49 -0.88 -13.22
CA GLU A 50 -15.66 -1.21 -12.44
C GLU A 50 -16.12 -0.02 -11.60
N SER A 51 -17.36 0.40 -11.81
CA SER A 51 -18.09 1.20 -10.83
C SER A 51 -18.35 0.34 -9.60
N GLY A 52 -18.22 0.92 -8.42
CA GLY A 52 -18.43 0.17 -7.18
C GLY A 52 -18.25 1.03 -5.95
N THR A 53 -18.78 0.53 -4.85
CA THR A 53 -18.63 1.17 -3.54
C THR A 53 -17.97 0.21 -2.57
N ASP A 54 -16.80 0.60 -2.09
CA ASP A 54 -16.12 -0.03 -0.97
C ASP A 54 -16.48 0.72 0.31
N PHE A 55 -17.07 0.03 1.30
CA PHE A 55 -17.33 0.60 2.61
C PHE A 55 -16.98 -0.41 3.69
N ALA A 56 -15.93 -0.12 4.46
CA ALA A 56 -15.41 -1.04 5.46
C ALA A 56 -14.81 -0.30 6.66
N ALA A 57 -14.70 -1.02 7.78
CA ALA A 57 -13.92 -0.63 8.93
C ALA A 57 -12.82 -1.66 9.20
N ARG A 58 -11.65 -1.17 9.61
CA ARG A 58 -10.51 -1.95 10.08
C ARG A 58 -10.19 -1.56 11.51
N LEU A 59 -9.93 -2.54 12.36
CA LEU A 59 -9.49 -2.36 13.73
C LEU A 59 -8.26 -3.23 13.99
N THR A 60 -7.16 -2.64 14.49
CA THR A 60 -5.92 -3.35 14.77
C THR A 60 -5.47 -3.10 16.21
N PRO A 61 -6.07 -3.80 17.21
CA PRO A 61 -5.58 -3.78 18.58
C PRO A 61 -4.20 -4.45 18.67
N ARG A 62 -3.30 -3.84 19.45
CA ARG A 62 -1.92 -4.30 19.58
C ARG A 62 -1.39 -4.23 20.99
N VAL A 63 -0.48 -5.14 21.31
CA VAL A 63 0.37 -5.15 22.49
C VAL A 63 1.82 -5.17 22.03
N GLY A 64 2.67 -4.37 22.66
CA GLY A 64 4.09 -4.32 22.38
C GLY A 64 4.92 -4.37 23.66
N ILE A 65 6.13 -4.91 23.53
CA ILE A 65 7.19 -4.87 24.54
C ILE A 65 8.34 -4.11 23.93
N ARG A 66 8.80 -3.02 24.62
CA ARG A 66 9.93 -2.22 24.19
C ARG A 66 11.08 -2.32 25.18
N TRP A 67 12.30 -2.45 24.66
CA TRP A 67 13.55 -2.45 25.45
C TRP A 67 14.62 -1.61 24.75
N ASP A 68 15.55 -1.09 25.52
CA ASP A 68 16.63 -0.21 25.05
C ASP A 68 16.15 0.98 24.20
N GLU A 69 14.89 1.39 24.38
CA GLU A 69 14.23 2.49 23.64
C GLU A 69 14.18 2.31 22.11
N LYS A 70 14.82 1.30 21.57
CA LYS A 70 15.01 1.06 20.12
C LYS A 70 14.34 -0.20 19.62
N ASN A 71 14.21 -1.19 20.48
CA ASN A 71 13.72 -2.50 20.11
C ASN A 71 12.28 -2.68 20.56
N THR A 72 11.42 -3.13 19.69
CA THR A 72 10.00 -3.37 20.02
C THR A 72 9.55 -4.69 19.38
N LEU A 73 8.94 -5.55 20.17
CA LEU A 73 8.19 -6.71 19.67
C LEU A 73 6.71 -6.38 19.77
N VAL A 74 5.96 -6.57 18.68
CA VAL A 74 4.53 -6.26 18.59
C VAL A 74 3.75 -7.49 18.22
N ILE A 75 2.61 -7.70 18.89
CA ILE A 75 1.59 -8.67 18.53
C ILE A 75 0.27 -7.91 18.39
N ALA A 76 -0.45 -8.16 17.29
CA ALA A 76 -1.72 -7.52 17.00
C ALA A 76 -2.66 -8.47 16.24
N ALA A 77 -3.92 -8.08 16.14
CA ALA A 77 -4.91 -8.71 15.27
C ALA A 77 -5.44 -7.65 14.30
N ASP A 78 -5.32 -7.92 13.01
CA ASP A 78 -5.90 -7.09 11.95
C ASP A 78 -7.30 -7.61 11.63
N MET A 79 -8.32 -6.82 11.92
CA MET A 79 -9.72 -7.17 11.82
C MET A 79 -10.44 -6.25 10.86
N ILE A 80 -11.14 -6.81 9.87
CA ILE A 80 -11.90 -6.07 8.87
C ILE A 80 -13.37 -6.44 8.94
N LYS A 81 -14.25 -5.45 8.85
CA LYS A 81 -15.68 -5.62 8.60
C LYS A 81 -16.08 -4.83 7.39
N ASN A 82 -16.53 -5.51 6.34
CA ASN A 82 -17.19 -4.92 5.20
C ASN A 82 -18.64 -4.57 5.57
N PHE A 83 -19.09 -3.38 5.22
CA PHE A 83 -20.45 -2.94 5.44
C PHE A 83 -21.31 -3.23 4.19
N GLY A 84 -22.60 -3.53 4.44
CA GLY A 84 -23.55 -3.80 3.36
C GLY A 84 -23.45 -5.18 2.72
N THR A 85 -22.52 -6.03 3.14
CA THR A 85 -22.47 -7.43 2.72
C THR A 85 -23.50 -8.26 3.51
N GLN A 86 -24.09 -9.26 2.83
CA GLN A 86 -25.02 -10.21 3.50
C GLN A 86 -24.30 -11.29 4.33
N GLU A 87 -23.03 -11.09 4.64
CA GLU A 87 -22.26 -11.99 5.48
C GLU A 87 -22.82 -12.02 6.91
N SER A 88 -23.18 -13.18 7.38
CA SER A 88 -23.64 -13.41 8.76
C SER A 88 -22.50 -13.29 9.80
N ALA A 89 -21.25 -13.34 9.36
CA ALA A 89 -20.09 -13.22 10.23
C ALA A 89 -19.97 -11.79 10.79
N TYR A 90 -19.66 -11.68 12.09
CA TYR A 90 -19.44 -10.40 12.76
C TYR A 90 -18.25 -9.62 12.16
N LEU A 91 -17.20 -10.33 11.76
CA LEU A 91 -16.04 -9.81 11.04
C LEU A 91 -15.90 -10.52 9.70
N SER A 92 -15.56 -9.77 8.66
CA SER A 92 -15.29 -10.32 7.33
C SER A 92 -13.92 -11.01 7.28
N GLU A 93 -12.96 -10.48 8.03
CA GLU A 93 -11.61 -11.04 8.07
C GLU A 93 -10.93 -10.77 9.42
N ILE A 94 -10.10 -11.74 9.88
CA ILE A 94 -9.19 -11.60 11.02
C ILE A 94 -7.85 -12.21 10.63
N LYS A 95 -6.79 -11.42 10.69
CA LYS A 95 -5.43 -11.87 10.37
C LYS A 95 -4.44 -11.50 11.49
N PRO A 96 -3.44 -12.37 11.78
CA PRO A 96 -2.42 -12.06 12.76
C PRO A 96 -1.46 -10.99 12.23
N VAL A 97 -0.95 -10.17 13.15
CA VAL A 97 0.18 -9.26 12.95
C VAL A 97 1.17 -9.51 14.08
N PHE A 98 2.41 -9.80 13.76
CA PHE A 98 3.48 -9.92 14.75
C PHE A 98 4.81 -9.60 14.08
N TYR A 99 5.57 -8.70 14.67
CA TYR A 99 6.85 -8.28 14.13
C TYR A 99 7.78 -7.75 15.21
N TYR A 100 9.05 -7.88 14.93
CA TYR A 100 10.11 -7.15 15.61
C TYR A 100 10.40 -5.86 14.85
N GLN A 101 10.63 -4.78 15.60
CA GLN A 101 11.03 -3.48 15.07
C GLN A 101 12.26 -2.97 15.81
N PHE A 102 13.26 -2.55 15.06
CA PHE A 102 14.37 -1.73 15.51
C PHE A 102 14.19 -0.32 14.98
N GLN A 103 14.25 0.68 15.84
CA GLN A 103 14.02 2.07 15.46
C GLN A 103 14.99 3.02 16.14
N THR A 104 15.64 3.86 15.32
CA THR A 104 16.45 5.01 15.73
C THR A 104 15.97 6.23 14.94
N PRO A 105 16.48 7.45 15.22
CA PRO A 105 16.14 8.62 14.40
C PRO A 105 16.51 8.50 12.93
N LYS A 106 17.45 7.62 12.56
CA LYS A 106 17.94 7.46 11.19
C LYS A 106 17.55 6.14 10.56
N VAL A 107 17.33 5.09 11.32
CA VAL A 107 17.11 3.75 10.81
C VAL A 107 15.86 3.17 11.42
N THR A 108 14.98 2.64 10.58
CA THR A 108 13.88 1.77 10.98
C THR A 108 14.07 0.44 10.26
N ALA A 109 14.04 -0.67 11.01
CA ALA A 109 13.99 -2.00 10.45
C ALA A 109 12.86 -2.78 11.10
N ALA A 110 12.14 -3.60 10.32
CA ALA A 110 11.11 -4.49 10.83
C ALA A 110 11.21 -5.87 10.17
N ALA A 111 10.87 -6.91 10.92
CA ALA A 111 10.82 -8.28 10.42
C ALA A 111 9.64 -9.03 11.01
N GLY A 112 8.90 -9.75 10.17
CA GLY A 112 7.70 -10.50 10.56
C GLY A 112 6.49 -10.13 9.71
N ILE A 113 5.31 -10.08 10.34
CA ILE A 113 4.05 -9.65 9.71
C ILE A 113 3.71 -8.26 10.23
N PHE A 114 3.94 -7.25 9.42
CA PHE A 114 3.73 -5.84 9.77
C PHE A 114 2.78 -5.15 8.80
N THR A 115 2.40 -3.91 9.09
CA THR A 115 1.46 -3.17 8.24
C THR A 115 2.19 -2.32 7.21
N ARG A 116 1.61 -2.20 6.02
CA ARG A 116 2.08 -1.34 4.92
C ARG A 116 2.14 0.15 5.32
N ASP A 117 1.41 0.55 6.36
CA ASP A 117 1.49 1.89 6.96
C ASP A 117 2.88 2.23 7.55
N MET A 118 3.79 1.25 7.68
CA MET A 118 5.17 1.48 8.10
C MET A 118 6.07 1.95 6.95
N MET A 119 5.64 1.78 5.69
CA MET A 119 6.36 2.26 4.52
C MET A 119 6.23 3.78 4.38
N HIS A 120 7.13 4.38 3.62
CA HIS A 120 6.95 5.75 3.14
C HIS A 120 5.75 5.83 2.19
N ASP A 121 4.91 6.88 2.31
CA ASP A 121 3.68 7.04 1.53
C ASP A 121 3.92 7.76 0.18
N ASP A 122 5.04 7.48 -0.46
CA ASP A 122 5.48 8.15 -1.69
C ASP A 122 5.24 7.32 -2.97
N TYR A 123 4.71 6.10 -2.83
CA TYR A 123 4.44 5.25 -3.98
C TYR A 123 3.24 5.75 -4.79
N SER A 124 3.42 5.81 -6.10
CA SER A 124 2.32 6.10 -7.03
C SER A 124 1.20 5.05 -6.94
N THR A 125 -0.03 5.44 -7.28
CA THR A 125 -1.17 4.51 -7.43
C THR A 125 -0.97 3.48 -8.56
N ALA A 126 0.08 3.62 -9.36
CA ALA A 126 0.55 2.59 -10.28
C ALA A 126 1.20 1.38 -9.58
N PHE A 127 1.59 1.51 -8.31
CA PHE A 127 2.10 0.40 -7.49
C PHE A 127 0.99 -0.24 -6.66
N PHE A 128 0.17 0.58 -6.02
CA PHE A 128 -0.92 0.14 -5.13
C PHE A 128 -2.07 1.12 -5.21
N SER A 129 -3.27 0.61 -5.45
CA SER A 129 -4.50 1.39 -5.34
C SER A 129 -4.80 1.75 -3.88
N GLU A 130 -5.69 2.70 -3.65
CA GLU A 130 -6.13 3.06 -2.30
C GLU A 130 -6.86 1.89 -1.62
N SER A 131 -7.68 1.13 -2.37
CA SER A 131 -8.33 -0.06 -1.85
C SER A 131 -7.34 -1.17 -1.52
N GLU A 132 -6.29 -1.38 -2.33
CA GLU A 132 -5.22 -2.32 -2.04
C GLU A 132 -4.52 -1.96 -0.72
N ARG A 133 -4.19 -0.69 -0.51
CA ARG A 133 -3.58 -0.20 0.73
C ARG A 133 -4.49 -0.39 1.95
N PHE A 134 -5.79 -0.36 1.76
CA PHE A 134 -6.74 -0.59 2.84
C PHE A 134 -6.98 -2.08 3.09
N PHE A 135 -7.36 -2.87 2.10
CA PHE A 135 -7.75 -4.27 2.26
C PHE A 135 -6.56 -5.23 2.42
N HIS A 136 -5.44 -4.97 1.74
CA HIS A 136 -4.21 -5.76 1.79
C HIS A 136 -3.07 -5.02 2.49
N ASN A 137 -3.35 -4.45 3.67
CA ASN A 137 -2.39 -3.62 4.41
C ASN A 137 -1.25 -4.41 5.09
N ARG A 138 -1.25 -5.74 5.06
CA ARG A 138 -0.21 -6.54 5.72
C ARG A 138 0.87 -6.94 4.73
N MET A 139 2.11 -6.96 5.25
CA MET A 139 3.31 -7.43 4.57
C MET A 139 3.97 -8.51 5.41
N ASN A 140 4.48 -9.57 4.75
CA ASN A 140 5.09 -10.69 5.42
C ASN A 140 6.57 -10.75 5.02
N GLY A 141 7.47 -10.23 5.86
CA GLY A 141 8.89 -10.24 5.51
C GLY A 141 9.71 -9.22 6.26
N VAL A 142 10.42 -8.38 5.51
CA VAL A 142 11.36 -7.41 6.10
C VAL A 142 11.15 -6.01 5.48
N LEU A 143 11.37 -5.00 6.30
CA LEU A 143 11.43 -3.59 5.91
C LEU A 143 12.69 -2.98 6.49
N GLU A 144 13.40 -2.19 5.70
CA GLU A 144 14.54 -1.40 6.12
C GLU A 144 14.41 0.02 5.56
N GLN A 145 14.58 1.02 6.41
CA GLN A 145 14.52 2.43 6.04
C GLN A 145 15.73 3.18 6.61
N TYR A 146 16.31 4.03 5.80
CA TYR A 146 17.26 5.03 6.25
C TYR A 146 16.67 6.42 6.03
N ASN A 147 16.55 7.20 7.10
CA ASN A 147 16.06 8.57 7.09
C ASN A 147 17.23 9.53 7.18
N GLY A 148 17.44 10.29 6.11
CA GLY A 148 18.49 11.29 5.98
C GLY A 148 18.08 12.66 6.52
N LYS A 149 18.76 13.69 6.06
CA LYS A 149 18.39 15.07 6.33
C LYS A 149 17.32 15.55 5.36
N ARG A 150 16.51 16.55 5.77
CA ARG A 150 15.51 17.23 4.92
C ARG A 150 14.49 16.26 4.32
N ASP A 151 14.01 15.27 5.14
CA ASP A 151 13.06 14.23 4.71
C ASP A 151 13.56 13.31 3.58
N SER A 152 14.87 13.34 3.29
CA SER A 152 15.49 12.38 2.37
C SER A 152 15.46 10.99 2.98
N TYR A 153 15.18 9.98 2.16
CA TYR A 153 15.11 8.60 2.63
C TYR A 153 15.51 7.59 1.56
N VAL A 154 15.80 6.39 2.00
CA VAL A 154 15.86 5.17 1.19
C VAL A 154 15.11 4.08 1.94
N GLU A 155 14.32 3.30 1.22
CA GLU A 155 13.50 2.21 1.75
C GLU A 155 13.69 0.95 0.92
N PHE A 156 13.80 -0.18 1.61
CA PHE A 156 13.75 -1.52 1.06
C PHE A 156 12.66 -2.32 1.76
N VAL A 157 11.86 -3.05 0.98
CA VAL A 157 10.88 -4.00 1.52
C VAL A 157 10.94 -5.29 0.71
N CYS A 158 10.89 -6.43 1.41
CA CYS A 158 10.62 -7.72 0.83
C CYS A 158 9.34 -8.26 1.46
N ASP A 159 8.31 -8.47 0.64
CA ASP A 159 7.00 -8.99 1.04
C ASP A 159 6.78 -10.37 0.42
N TRP A 160 6.69 -11.40 1.24
CA TRP A 160 6.42 -12.77 0.82
C TRP A 160 4.92 -13.04 0.87
N GLU A 161 4.25 -12.91 -0.27
CA GLU A 161 2.79 -12.93 -0.36
C GLU A 161 2.20 -14.35 -0.43
N GLY A 162 2.98 -15.36 -0.83
CA GLY A 162 2.52 -16.74 -0.91
C GLY A 162 3.65 -17.75 -1.09
N MET A 163 3.45 -18.96 -0.57
CA MET A 163 4.36 -20.10 -0.74
C MET A 163 3.78 -21.08 -1.77
N TYR A 164 4.65 -21.73 -2.56
CA TYR A 164 4.25 -22.79 -3.47
C TYR A 164 3.62 -23.95 -2.69
N SER A 165 2.33 -24.15 -2.88
CA SER A 165 1.55 -25.23 -2.23
C SER A 165 0.28 -25.53 -3.02
N THR A 166 -0.49 -26.51 -2.58
CA THR A 166 -1.83 -26.79 -3.13
C THR A 166 -2.86 -25.69 -2.80
N LEU A 167 -2.61 -24.87 -1.77
CA LEU A 167 -3.51 -23.84 -1.28
C LEU A 167 -3.13 -22.43 -1.69
N SER A 168 -1.89 -22.23 -2.14
CA SER A 168 -1.40 -20.90 -2.49
C SER A 168 -0.38 -20.98 -3.63
N ARG A 169 -0.36 -19.93 -4.41
CA ARG A 169 0.62 -19.65 -5.44
C ARG A 169 1.89 -19.07 -4.82
N GLU A 170 3.06 -19.43 -5.34
CA GLU A 170 4.30 -18.76 -4.96
C GLU A 170 4.30 -17.33 -5.52
N LYS A 171 4.42 -16.37 -4.62
CA LYS A 171 4.52 -14.96 -5.01
C LYS A 171 5.23 -14.14 -3.93
N PHE A 172 6.10 -13.25 -4.38
CA PHE A 172 6.76 -12.28 -3.52
C PHE A 172 7.03 -10.98 -4.26
N ARG A 173 7.14 -9.91 -3.49
CA ARG A 173 7.39 -8.57 -4.00
C ARG A 173 8.61 -7.96 -3.31
N ILE A 174 9.49 -7.36 -4.12
CA ILE A 174 10.58 -6.52 -3.63
C ILE A 174 10.23 -5.08 -4.00
N LEU A 175 10.28 -4.19 -3.02
CA LEU A 175 10.07 -2.77 -3.20
C LEU A 175 11.32 -2.02 -2.79
N LEU A 176 11.69 -1.04 -3.60
CA LEU A 176 12.74 -0.07 -3.30
C LEU A 176 12.18 1.33 -3.54
N ALA A 177 12.43 2.23 -2.62
CA ALA A 177 12.08 3.63 -2.81
C ALA A 177 13.17 4.54 -2.26
N GLY A 178 13.30 5.71 -2.84
CA GLY A 178 14.20 6.71 -2.30
C GLY A 178 13.89 8.08 -2.85
N ARG A 179 14.10 9.09 -1.99
CA ARG A 179 13.97 10.48 -2.36
C ARG A 179 15.06 11.29 -1.69
N HIS A 180 15.71 12.15 -2.46
CA HIS A 180 16.73 13.07 -1.97
C HIS A 180 16.32 14.51 -2.22
N TYR A 181 16.29 15.32 -1.16
CA TYR A 181 15.92 16.73 -1.20
C TYR A 181 17.14 17.62 -1.16
N LEU A 182 17.23 18.53 -2.15
CA LEU A 182 18.21 19.59 -2.28
C LEU A 182 17.47 20.95 -2.17
N ASP A 183 17.11 21.34 -0.93
CA ASP A 183 16.23 22.48 -0.66
C ASP A 183 14.87 22.37 -1.37
N THR A 184 14.64 23.23 -2.34
CA THR A 184 13.41 23.26 -3.16
C THR A 184 13.34 22.10 -4.15
N PHE A 185 14.49 21.61 -4.59
CA PHE A 185 14.58 20.56 -5.60
C PHE A 185 14.67 19.18 -4.99
N TYR A 186 14.10 18.17 -5.65
CA TYR A 186 14.30 16.77 -5.26
C TYR A 186 14.36 15.84 -6.47
N TYR A 187 14.97 14.69 -6.26
CA TYR A 187 14.91 13.55 -7.16
C TYR A 187 14.71 12.27 -6.39
N GLY A 188 14.16 11.27 -7.06
CA GLY A 188 13.89 10.02 -6.42
C GLY A 188 13.42 8.95 -7.38
N PHE A 189 13.06 7.81 -6.81
CA PHE A 189 12.49 6.69 -7.53
C PHE A 189 11.67 5.79 -6.61
N ASN A 190 10.74 5.07 -7.23
CA ASN A 190 10.09 3.91 -6.66
C ASN A 190 10.30 2.73 -7.61
N TYR A 191 10.56 1.54 -7.07
CA TYR A 191 10.75 0.33 -7.83
C TYR A 191 9.99 -0.82 -7.19
N SER A 192 9.38 -1.66 -8.01
CA SER A 192 8.75 -2.92 -7.62
C SER A 192 9.22 -4.03 -8.55
N MET A 193 9.66 -5.14 -7.99
CA MET A 193 9.79 -6.41 -8.67
C MET A 193 8.78 -7.36 -8.05
N PHE A 194 7.88 -7.93 -8.86
CA PHE A 194 6.92 -8.91 -8.45
C PHE A 194 7.16 -10.22 -9.18
N HIS A 195 7.38 -11.27 -8.43
CA HIS A 195 7.46 -12.63 -8.90
C HIS A 195 6.15 -13.32 -8.59
N TYR A 196 5.47 -13.75 -9.64
CA TYR A 196 4.20 -14.46 -9.59
C TYR A 196 4.39 -15.82 -10.26
N ALA A 197 4.44 -16.89 -9.47
CA ALA A 197 4.79 -18.21 -9.96
C ALA A 197 3.64 -19.22 -9.82
N GLY A 198 3.92 -20.48 -10.02
CA GLY A 198 2.93 -21.55 -10.05
C GLY A 198 2.30 -21.88 -8.70
N GLN A 199 1.25 -22.67 -8.77
CA GLN A 199 0.59 -23.30 -7.63
C GLN A 199 0.57 -24.81 -7.85
N GLN A 200 0.88 -25.59 -6.84
CA GLN A 200 0.91 -27.04 -6.95
C GLN A 200 -0.45 -27.61 -7.35
N GLY A 201 -0.50 -28.34 -8.47
CA GLY A 201 -1.73 -28.94 -8.99
C GLY A 201 -2.63 -27.97 -9.76
N ALA A 202 -2.19 -26.75 -10.04
CA ALA A 202 -2.89 -25.88 -10.96
C ALA A 202 -2.81 -26.45 -12.40
N PRO A 203 -3.84 -26.23 -13.23
CA PRO A 203 -3.83 -26.68 -14.63
C PRO A 203 -2.65 -26.12 -15.44
N ILE A 204 -2.21 -24.92 -15.09
CA ILE A 204 -1.03 -24.28 -15.66
C ILE A 204 -0.17 -23.68 -14.55
N GLU A 205 1.09 -24.09 -14.52
CA GLU A 205 2.12 -23.48 -13.69
C GLU A 205 2.75 -22.31 -14.43
N ASN A 206 2.01 -21.21 -14.51
CA ASN A 206 2.50 -19.99 -15.16
C ASN A 206 3.38 -19.17 -14.21
N VAL A 207 4.42 -18.58 -14.78
CA VAL A 207 5.34 -17.69 -14.08
C VAL A 207 5.38 -16.34 -14.78
N VAL A 208 4.99 -15.29 -14.06
CA VAL A 208 5.04 -13.92 -14.55
C VAL A 208 6.08 -13.13 -13.76
N ASP A 209 7.02 -12.54 -14.48
CA ASP A 209 7.97 -11.57 -13.93
C ASP A 209 7.44 -10.17 -14.25
N LEU A 210 7.25 -9.34 -13.24
CA LEU A 210 6.78 -7.97 -13.38
C LEU A 210 7.75 -7.02 -12.69
N GLN A 211 8.28 -6.04 -13.42
CA GLN A 211 9.09 -4.97 -12.87
C GLN A 211 8.47 -3.63 -13.23
N LEU A 212 8.44 -2.70 -12.27
CA LEU A 212 7.98 -1.34 -12.44
C LEU A 212 8.97 -0.39 -11.76
N LEU A 213 9.47 0.59 -12.51
CA LEU A 213 10.34 1.65 -12.03
C LEU A 213 9.68 3.01 -12.31
N ASN A 214 9.60 3.86 -11.28
CA ASN A 214 9.11 5.23 -11.39
C ASN A 214 10.19 6.22 -10.95
N PRO A 215 11.16 6.56 -11.81
CA PRO A 215 12.11 7.64 -11.53
C PRO A 215 11.40 8.99 -11.63
N CYS A 216 11.79 9.95 -10.78
CA CYS A 216 11.20 11.27 -10.77
C CYS A 216 12.17 12.36 -10.35
N VAL A 217 11.87 13.57 -10.79
CA VAL A 217 12.46 14.84 -10.32
C VAL A 217 11.33 15.81 -9.99
N GLY A 218 11.56 16.71 -9.06
CA GLY A 218 10.52 17.69 -8.74
C GLY A 218 11.03 18.90 -7.99
N VAL A 219 10.13 19.83 -7.79
CA VAL A 219 10.35 21.03 -7.00
C VAL A 219 9.23 21.17 -5.97
N ARG A 220 9.62 21.47 -4.74
CA ARG A 220 8.70 21.77 -3.65
C ARG A 220 9.05 23.11 -3.04
N PHE A 221 8.10 24.00 -2.96
CA PHE A 221 8.31 25.33 -2.37
C PHE A 221 7.03 25.82 -1.69
N ASN A 222 7.22 26.68 -0.71
CA ASN A 222 6.16 27.40 -0.01
C ASN A 222 6.20 28.86 -0.43
N ALA A 223 5.03 29.37 -0.84
CA ALA A 223 4.76 30.79 -1.02
C ALA A 223 3.49 31.13 -0.19
N PHE A 224 2.42 31.64 -0.84
CA PHE A 224 1.12 31.73 -0.18
C PHE A 224 0.49 30.33 -0.01
N PHE A 225 0.73 29.43 -0.95
CA PHE A 225 0.37 28.01 -0.90
C PHE A 225 1.64 27.14 -0.86
N ASP A 226 1.49 25.89 -0.47
CA ASP A 226 2.49 24.84 -0.65
C ASP A 226 2.35 24.25 -2.04
N PHE A 227 3.43 24.22 -2.80
CA PHE A 227 3.49 23.69 -4.17
C PHE A 227 4.39 22.47 -4.21
N ASP A 228 3.97 21.43 -4.93
CA ASP A 228 4.79 20.28 -5.31
C ASP A 228 4.56 19.97 -6.79
N ILE A 229 5.60 20.04 -7.60
CA ILE A 229 5.55 19.76 -9.04
C ILE A 229 6.55 18.63 -9.31
N LYS A 230 6.08 17.56 -9.92
CA LYS A 230 6.88 16.36 -10.20
C LYS A 230 6.78 15.99 -11.68
N LEU A 231 7.93 15.62 -12.25
CA LEU A 231 8.07 14.95 -13.54
C LEU A 231 8.65 13.55 -13.28
N GLY A 232 8.11 12.55 -13.93
CA GLY A 232 8.54 11.17 -13.78
C GLY A 232 8.19 10.32 -14.99
N ALA A 233 8.46 9.03 -14.87
CA ALA A 233 8.05 8.03 -15.83
C ALA A 233 7.68 6.74 -15.13
N LEU A 234 6.77 5.96 -15.70
CA LEU A 234 6.49 4.58 -15.34
C LEU A 234 7.13 3.68 -16.40
N LEU A 235 8.20 3.00 -16.04
CA LEU A 235 8.96 2.12 -16.92
C LEU A 235 8.73 0.69 -16.46
N THR A 236 8.21 -0.17 -17.32
CA THR A 236 7.93 -1.56 -16.97
C THR A 236 8.79 -2.53 -17.79
N ALA A 237 9.06 -3.69 -17.21
CA ALA A 237 9.56 -4.85 -17.91
C ALA A 237 8.81 -6.08 -17.39
N GLN A 238 8.07 -6.74 -18.27
CA GLN A 238 7.15 -7.80 -17.90
C GLN A 238 7.30 -8.98 -18.84
N ARG A 239 7.13 -10.19 -18.32
CA ARG A 239 7.23 -11.41 -19.09
C ARG A 239 6.35 -12.49 -18.48
N ASP A 240 5.45 -13.07 -19.27
CA ASP A 240 4.82 -14.34 -18.96
C ASP A 240 5.63 -15.48 -19.59
N ARG A 241 6.24 -16.31 -18.76
CA ARG A 241 7.14 -17.37 -19.20
C ARG A 241 6.39 -18.54 -19.86
N SER A 242 5.11 -18.71 -19.55
CA SER A 242 4.31 -19.83 -20.06
C SER A 242 3.82 -19.61 -21.48
N PHE A 243 3.58 -18.36 -21.87
CA PHE A 243 3.02 -18.00 -23.17
C PHE A 243 4.02 -17.30 -24.10
N GLY A 244 5.21 -17.01 -23.63
CA GLY A 244 6.29 -16.44 -24.39
C GLY A 244 7.46 -16.03 -23.53
N HIS A 245 8.65 -15.97 -24.09
CA HIS A 245 9.86 -15.59 -23.36
C HIS A 245 10.32 -14.16 -23.67
N SER A 246 9.59 -13.44 -24.51
CA SER A 246 9.88 -12.04 -24.81
C SER A 246 9.48 -11.12 -23.65
N TRP A 247 10.29 -10.09 -23.43
CA TRP A 247 9.97 -9.04 -22.48
C TRP A 247 9.14 -7.94 -23.14
N GLU A 248 7.97 -7.67 -22.61
CA GLU A 248 7.20 -6.46 -22.92
C GLU A 248 7.66 -5.31 -22.02
N LYS A 249 7.77 -4.11 -22.60
CA LYS A 249 8.34 -2.94 -21.93
C LYS A 249 7.50 -1.69 -22.16
N PRO A 250 6.19 -1.73 -21.86
CA PRO A 250 5.36 -0.55 -21.98
C PRO A 250 5.82 0.54 -21.01
N CYS A 251 5.63 1.80 -21.37
CA CYS A 251 6.02 2.93 -20.56
C CYS A 251 5.05 4.10 -20.64
N MET A 252 5.01 4.91 -19.57
CA MET A 252 4.25 6.16 -19.50
C MET A 252 5.13 7.29 -18.95
N GLY A 253 4.98 8.50 -19.47
CA GLY A 253 5.44 9.73 -18.82
C GLY A 253 4.47 10.12 -17.70
N GLU A 254 4.98 10.72 -16.63
CA GLU A 254 4.20 11.19 -15.49
C GLU A 254 4.44 12.68 -15.26
N PHE A 255 3.37 13.45 -15.15
CA PHE A 255 3.38 14.79 -14.59
C PHE A 255 2.45 14.82 -13.37
N ALA A 256 2.92 15.36 -12.24
CA ALA A 256 2.09 15.58 -11.07
C ALA A 256 2.26 17.01 -10.55
N PHE A 257 1.16 17.60 -10.17
CA PHE A 257 1.10 18.95 -9.59
C PHE A 257 0.18 18.92 -8.37
N ARG A 258 0.67 19.45 -7.24
CA ARG A 258 -0.13 19.65 -6.04
C ARG A 258 -0.01 21.11 -5.58
N ILE A 259 -1.14 21.69 -5.22
CA ILE A 259 -1.23 22.92 -4.47
C ILE A 259 -2.05 22.69 -3.20
N SER A 260 -1.54 23.12 -2.04
CA SER A 260 -2.24 22.87 -0.78
C SER A 260 -2.15 24.03 0.20
N ARG A 261 -3.17 24.18 1.04
CA ARG A 261 -3.20 25.10 2.16
C ARG A 261 -4.38 24.78 3.10
N TRP A 262 -4.19 24.98 4.41
CA TRP A 262 -5.21 24.79 5.44
C TRP A 262 -5.90 23.41 5.45
N GLY A 263 -5.20 22.40 5.02
CA GLY A 263 -5.74 21.04 4.89
C GLY A 263 -6.46 20.78 3.56
N LEU A 264 -6.73 21.80 2.75
CA LEU A 264 -7.22 21.62 1.37
C LEU A 264 -6.05 21.39 0.43
N SER A 265 -6.22 20.49 -0.54
CA SER A 265 -5.29 20.33 -1.65
C SER A 265 -6.02 20.04 -2.96
N LEU A 266 -5.46 20.58 -4.03
CA LEU A 266 -5.79 20.22 -5.41
C LEU A 266 -4.59 19.47 -5.96
N ASP A 267 -4.82 18.23 -6.39
CA ASP A 267 -3.83 17.34 -6.98
C ASP A 267 -4.20 17.05 -8.43
N GLU A 268 -3.27 17.24 -9.34
CA GLU A 268 -3.38 16.82 -10.73
C GLU A 268 -2.28 15.78 -11.02
N ARG A 269 -2.66 14.69 -11.69
CA ARG A 269 -1.72 13.68 -12.19
C ARG A 269 -2.08 13.34 -13.62
N LEU A 270 -1.15 13.55 -14.51
CA LEU A 270 -1.28 13.24 -15.93
C LEU A 270 -0.26 12.16 -16.28
N TYR A 271 -0.74 11.12 -16.93
CA TYR A 271 0.06 10.02 -17.48
C TYR A 271 -0.17 9.94 -18.98
N VAL A 272 0.94 9.78 -19.74
CA VAL A 272 0.90 9.68 -21.20
C VAL A 272 1.81 8.55 -21.63
N GLY A 273 1.29 7.55 -22.33
CA GLY A 273 2.07 6.42 -22.81
C GLY A 273 1.25 5.17 -23.08
N ASP A 274 1.85 4.01 -22.88
CA ASP A 274 1.28 2.72 -23.19
C ASP A 274 0.49 2.15 -22.02
N ASN A 275 -0.41 1.19 -22.28
CA ASN A 275 -0.99 0.34 -21.24
C ASN A 275 0.13 -0.41 -20.51
N ILE A 276 0.33 -0.10 -19.22
CA ILE A 276 1.38 -0.73 -18.42
C ILE A 276 0.95 -2.02 -17.71
N HIS A 277 -0.27 -2.52 -18.00
CA HIS A 277 -0.81 -3.77 -17.47
C HIS A 277 -1.17 -4.76 -18.62
N PRO A 278 -0.23 -5.15 -19.49
CA PRO A 278 -0.53 -5.89 -20.71
C PRO A 278 -1.11 -7.29 -20.46
N PHE A 279 -0.82 -7.89 -19.28
CA PHE A 279 -1.29 -9.24 -18.93
C PHE A 279 -2.53 -9.24 -18.01
N PHE A 280 -3.20 -8.10 -17.84
CA PHE A 280 -4.33 -8.01 -16.90
C PHE A 280 -5.43 -9.02 -17.21
N TYR A 281 -5.81 -9.12 -18.48
CA TYR A 281 -6.85 -10.07 -18.93
C TYR A 281 -6.34 -11.50 -19.06
N GLY A 282 -5.03 -11.72 -18.91
CA GLY A 282 -4.39 -13.03 -19.02
C GLY A 282 -4.38 -13.56 -20.44
N HIS A 283 -4.51 -14.86 -20.54
CA HIS A 283 -4.49 -15.61 -21.80
C HIS A 283 -5.71 -16.54 -21.88
N GLU A 284 -6.05 -16.98 -23.07
CA GLU A 284 -6.97 -18.08 -23.28
C GLU A 284 -6.17 -19.39 -23.42
N LEU A 285 -6.65 -20.44 -22.79
CA LEU A 285 -6.14 -21.79 -22.97
C LEU A 285 -6.53 -22.32 -24.35
N GLU A 286 -5.91 -23.41 -24.80
CA GLU A 286 -6.24 -24.06 -26.09
C GLU A 286 -7.73 -24.46 -26.18
N ASP A 287 -8.39 -24.71 -25.05
CA ASP A 287 -9.82 -25.02 -24.97
C ASP A 287 -10.73 -23.79 -24.90
N GLY A 288 -10.17 -22.58 -25.02
CA GLY A 288 -10.90 -21.31 -24.92
C GLY A 288 -11.20 -20.86 -23.48
N THR A 289 -10.68 -21.55 -22.46
CA THR A 289 -10.85 -21.13 -21.05
C THR A 289 -10.02 -19.89 -20.79
N PRO A 290 -10.62 -18.77 -20.32
CA PRO A 290 -9.85 -17.57 -19.96
C PRO A 290 -9.02 -17.82 -18.70
N LEU A 291 -7.78 -17.32 -18.69
CA LEU A 291 -6.88 -17.33 -17.54
C LEU A 291 -6.55 -15.89 -17.16
N PRO A 292 -7.46 -15.16 -16.50
CA PRO A 292 -7.23 -13.78 -16.12
C PRO A 292 -6.31 -13.71 -14.90
N TYR A 293 -5.33 -12.82 -14.96
CA TYR A 293 -4.49 -12.48 -13.80
C TYR A 293 -5.12 -11.37 -12.96
N GLY A 294 -5.74 -10.41 -13.58
CA GLY A 294 -6.49 -9.35 -12.94
C GLY A 294 -5.71 -8.57 -11.88
N ARG A 295 -6.39 -8.23 -10.80
CA ARG A 295 -5.83 -7.47 -9.67
C ARG A 295 -4.82 -8.27 -8.85
N GLU A 296 -4.80 -9.58 -8.95
CA GLU A 296 -3.79 -10.39 -8.25
C GLU A 296 -2.38 -10.09 -8.76
N LEU A 297 -2.23 -9.88 -10.08
CA LEU A 297 -0.97 -9.48 -10.70
C LEU A 297 -0.76 -7.95 -10.60
N TYR A 298 -1.83 -7.16 -10.76
CA TYR A 298 -1.78 -5.69 -10.84
C TYR A 298 -2.62 -5.03 -9.73
N PRO A 299 -2.07 -4.81 -8.54
CA PRO A 299 -2.79 -4.17 -7.42
C PRO A 299 -2.93 -2.65 -7.56
N ALA A 300 -2.59 -2.12 -8.73
CA ALA A 300 -2.67 -0.70 -9.08
C ALA A 300 -4.11 -0.24 -9.35
N GLU A 301 -4.31 1.05 -9.51
CA GLU A 301 -5.56 1.59 -10.04
C GLU A 301 -5.80 1.11 -11.48
N SER A 302 -7.06 0.81 -11.79
CA SER A 302 -7.45 0.22 -13.09
C SER A 302 -7.17 1.13 -14.29
N PHE A 303 -7.08 2.43 -14.08
CA PHE A 303 -6.81 3.41 -15.16
C PHE A 303 -5.48 3.23 -15.87
N PHE A 304 -4.52 2.56 -15.25
CA PHE A 304 -3.23 2.25 -15.91
C PHE A 304 -3.33 1.17 -16.98
N ARG A 305 -4.52 0.60 -17.20
CA ARG A 305 -4.87 -0.32 -18.31
C ARG A 305 -5.34 0.38 -19.57
N THR A 306 -5.40 1.73 -19.56
CA THR A 306 -5.99 2.46 -20.69
C THR A 306 -5.24 2.26 -22.00
N ASP A 307 -5.98 2.00 -23.06
CA ASP A 307 -5.48 1.96 -24.44
C ASP A 307 -5.50 3.35 -25.12
N GLN A 308 -6.06 4.36 -24.44
CA GLN A 308 -6.16 5.74 -24.94
C GLN A 308 -4.84 6.52 -24.85
N LYS A 309 -3.79 5.92 -24.30
CA LYS A 309 -2.47 6.54 -24.12
C LYS A 309 -2.44 7.80 -23.24
N VAL A 310 -3.54 8.14 -22.62
CA VAL A 310 -3.66 9.29 -21.70
C VAL A 310 -4.51 8.89 -20.51
N TYR A 311 -4.04 9.21 -19.32
CA TYR A 311 -4.82 9.13 -18.10
C TYR A 311 -4.55 10.36 -17.25
N SER A 312 -5.61 11.04 -16.84
CA SER A 312 -5.56 12.20 -15.93
C SER A 312 -6.42 11.93 -14.71
N ARG A 313 -5.93 12.34 -13.55
CA ARG A 313 -6.65 12.32 -12.29
C ARG A 313 -6.52 13.67 -11.60
N THR A 314 -7.63 14.41 -11.53
CA THR A 314 -7.76 15.67 -10.80
C THR A 314 -8.49 15.41 -9.51
N ALA A 315 -7.88 15.68 -8.36
CA ALA A 315 -8.50 15.45 -7.06
C ALA A 315 -8.50 16.70 -6.18
N LEU A 316 -9.67 17.02 -5.63
CA LEU A 316 -9.81 17.99 -4.55
C LEU A 316 -9.94 17.22 -3.24
N SER A 317 -9.04 17.44 -2.31
CA SER A 317 -9.07 16.77 -1.01
C SER A 317 -9.00 17.75 0.16
N TYR A 318 -9.59 17.32 1.27
CA TYR A 318 -9.44 17.95 2.57
C TYR A 318 -8.91 16.95 3.57
N ARG A 319 -7.81 17.28 4.25
CA ARG A 319 -7.20 16.44 5.30
C ARG A 319 -7.03 17.27 6.56
N ARG A 320 -7.46 16.71 7.68
CA ARG A 320 -7.28 17.33 8.99
C ARG A 320 -7.06 16.30 10.07
N SER A 321 -6.18 16.64 11.01
CA SER A 321 -5.97 15.89 12.24
C SER A 321 -6.51 16.67 13.43
N PHE A 322 -6.94 15.92 14.46
CA PHE A 322 -7.51 16.44 15.71
C PHE A 322 -6.89 15.70 16.89
N PHE A 323 -6.96 16.29 18.07
CA PHE A 323 -6.52 15.67 19.33
C PHE A 323 -5.08 15.17 19.28
N ASN A 324 -4.13 16.05 18.89
CA ASN A 324 -2.71 15.73 18.72
C ASN A 324 -2.50 14.52 17.79
N ASP A 325 -3.08 14.59 16.59
CA ASP A 325 -3.00 13.58 15.54
C ASP A 325 -3.60 12.20 15.91
N THR A 326 -4.35 12.14 17.00
CA THR A 326 -5.05 10.91 17.40
C THR A 326 -6.17 10.56 16.43
N VAL A 327 -6.90 11.54 15.92
CA VAL A 327 -7.97 11.38 14.95
C VAL A 327 -7.59 12.09 13.66
N SER A 328 -7.72 11.41 12.53
CA SER A 328 -7.50 11.97 11.20
C SER A 328 -8.73 11.78 10.32
N VAL A 329 -9.03 12.76 9.50
CA VAL A 329 -10.11 12.71 8.50
C VAL A 329 -9.52 13.13 7.15
N ARG A 330 -9.79 12.36 6.10
CA ARG A 330 -9.53 12.70 4.70
C ARG A 330 -10.83 12.53 3.91
N ALA A 331 -11.30 13.60 3.30
CA ALA A 331 -12.35 13.57 2.30
C ALA A 331 -11.75 13.97 0.95
N GLU A 332 -12.13 13.27 -0.11
CA GLU A 332 -11.59 13.50 -1.45
C GLU A 332 -12.66 13.29 -2.50
N PHE A 333 -12.69 14.17 -3.48
CA PHE A 333 -13.41 14.02 -4.73
C PHE A 333 -12.40 14.03 -5.87
N ALA A 334 -12.41 12.99 -6.69
CA ALA A 334 -11.53 12.88 -7.84
C ALA A 334 -12.34 12.69 -9.13
N ALA A 335 -11.86 13.33 -10.19
CA ALA A 335 -12.28 13.11 -11.56
C ALA A 335 -11.16 12.35 -12.28
N HIS A 336 -11.54 11.31 -13.00
CA HIS A 336 -10.64 10.48 -13.81
C HIS A 336 -11.02 10.63 -15.26
N HIS A 337 -10.02 10.84 -16.13
CA HIS A 337 -10.23 11.08 -17.56
C HIS A 337 -9.14 10.37 -18.38
N ASP A 338 -9.52 9.70 -19.45
CA ASP A 338 -8.59 8.96 -20.33
C ASP A 338 -8.49 9.55 -21.74
N GLY A 339 -9.01 10.77 -21.96
CA GLY A 339 -9.07 11.41 -23.28
C GLY A 339 -10.44 11.23 -23.97
N THR A 340 -11.26 10.27 -23.54
CA THR A 340 -12.58 9.96 -24.14
C THR A 340 -13.71 9.95 -23.12
N ALA A 341 -13.44 9.46 -21.92
CA ALA A 341 -14.44 9.24 -20.88
C ALA A 341 -14.06 9.95 -19.58
N LEU A 342 -15.07 10.26 -18.76
CA LEU A 342 -14.96 10.91 -17.46
C LEU A 342 -15.62 10.04 -16.40
N GLY A 343 -14.90 9.69 -15.37
CA GLY A 343 -15.41 9.01 -14.17
C GLY A 343 -15.16 9.84 -12.91
N THR A 344 -15.95 9.60 -11.87
CA THR A 344 -15.80 10.28 -10.59
C THR A 344 -15.57 9.30 -9.45
N GLN A 345 -14.87 9.75 -8.44
CA GLN A 345 -14.57 8.98 -7.22
C GLN A 345 -14.79 9.87 -6.00
N GLN A 346 -15.50 9.37 -5.01
CA GLN A 346 -15.70 10.03 -3.73
C GLN A 346 -15.12 9.14 -2.62
N MET A 347 -14.19 9.69 -1.86
CA MET A 347 -13.50 8.94 -0.80
C MET A 347 -13.61 9.65 0.54
N LEU A 348 -13.87 8.87 1.60
CA LEU A 348 -13.81 9.33 2.99
C LEU A 348 -13.01 8.31 3.81
N VAL A 349 -11.95 8.78 4.44
CA VAL A 349 -11.13 7.97 5.35
C VAL A 349 -11.13 8.63 6.71
N VAL A 350 -11.53 7.89 7.74
CA VAL A 350 -11.44 8.31 9.14
C VAL A 350 -10.47 7.37 9.87
N GLY A 351 -9.44 7.92 10.46
CA GLY A 351 -8.44 7.18 11.22
C GLY A 351 -8.43 7.57 12.70
N VAL A 352 -8.26 6.60 13.58
CA VAL A 352 -7.99 6.84 15.01
C VAL A 352 -6.78 5.99 15.41
N LYS A 353 -5.72 6.64 15.92
CA LYS A 353 -4.52 5.97 16.40
C LYS A 353 -4.34 6.22 17.90
N LEU A 354 -4.40 5.15 18.67
CA LEU A 354 -4.16 5.18 20.10
C LEU A 354 -2.94 4.33 20.44
N LEU A 355 -1.99 4.89 21.16
CA LEU A 355 -0.85 4.18 21.71
C LEU A 355 -0.52 4.73 23.09
N LYS A 356 -0.45 3.85 24.08
CA LYS A 356 -0.13 4.22 25.46
C LYS A 356 0.91 3.27 26.06
N THR A 357 1.93 3.83 26.70
CA THR A 357 2.80 3.07 27.59
C THR A 357 2.07 2.85 28.90
N VAL A 358 1.75 1.59 29.22
CA VAL A 358 1.02 1.21 30.45
C VAL A 358 1.94 0.80 31.58
N TYR A 359 3.17 0.42 31.26
CA TYR A 359 4.21 0.10 32.21
C TYR A 359 5.56 0.65 31.73
N ASN A 360 6.34 1.24 32.64
CA ASN A 360 7.71 1.67 32.39
C ASN A 360 8.56 1.37 33.63
N SER A 361 9.56 0.48 33.46
CA SER A 361 10.42 0.04 34.58
C SER A 361 11.26 1.14 35.18
N LYS A 362 11.55 2.22 34.45
CA LYS A 362 12.29 3.39 34.96
C LYS A 362 11.49 4.14 36.03
N ASN A 363 10.15 4.09 36.01
CA ASN A 363 9.28 4.76 36.94
C ASN A 363 9.08 3.98 38.25
N HIS A 364 9.50 2.71 38.32
CA HIS A 364 9.38 1.85 39.48
C HIS A 364 10.70 1.65 40.26
N LYS A 365 11.79 2.30 39.84
CA LYS A 365 13.10 2.27 40.50
C LYS A 365 13.31 3.46 41.46
N LYS A 366 12.23 4.08 42.00
CA LYS A 366 12.29 5.10 43.07
C LYS A 366 11.88 4.48 44.38
#